data_f7bf55529b20d117e50d3e761398c74a
#
_entry.id   f7bf55529b20d117e50d3e761398c74a
#
_cell.length_a   1.000
_cell.length_b   1.000
_cell.length_c   1.000
_cell.angle_alpha   90.00
_cell.angle_beta   90.00
_cell.angle_gamma   90.00
#
_symmetry.space_group_name_H-M   'P 1'
#
loop_
_entity.id
_entity.type
_entity.pdbx_description
1 polymer ?
#
loop_
_entity_poly.entity_id
_entity_poly.type
_entity_poly.pdbx_seq_one_letter_code
_entity_poly.pdbx_strand_id
1 'polypeptide(L)'
;MLTMYYNGGNMINVIEKESAKIFEMIKNGENAYVEFKEVSGSKLPSSLFETICAMLNRHGGHIFLGINDDGEIVGVRKEYINTLKKNIVSLCNNHEKIFPTIHLDVKEFNYEDKIVLYFYVYESSDVHRTNGKIFDRNEDGDFNVTGNTAMISQMYIRKTNTYIENQVFPFVTFDDLRSDLIERARIMAVNRQSDHPWKNMTDIWKYLKVLRYI
;
A
#
# COMPACT_ATOMS: atom_id res chain seq x y z
N MET A 1 3.26 -1.83 -17.60
CA MET A 1 4.17 -2.85 -18.18
C MET A 1 4.42 -3.87 -17.07
N LEU A 2 3.66 -4.99 -17.07
CA LEU A 2 3.82 -6.04 -16.06
C LEU A 2 5.18 -6.71 -16.27
N THR A 3 6.03 -6.65 -15.27
CA THR A 3 7.32 -7.36 -15.29
C THR A 3 7.03 -8.87 -15.18
N MET A 4 7.17 -9.58 -16.29
CA MET A 4 7.06 -11.03 -16.33
C MET A 4 8.23 -11.64 -15.56
N TYR A 5 7.97 -12.28 -14.43
CA TYR A 5 8.92 -13.20 -13.81
C TYR A 5 8.64 -14.61 -14.31
N TYR A 6 9.53 -15.12 -15.12
CA TYR A 6 9.51 -16.48 -15.65
C TYR A 6 10.07 -17.43 -14.60
N ASN A 7 9.22 -18.20 -13.96
CA ASN A 7 9.53 -19.50 -13.41
C ASN A 7 8.38 -20.43 -13.79
N GLY A 8 8.65 -21.52 -14.49
CA GLY A 8 7.72 -22.40 -15.18
C GLY A 8 6.70 -23.14 -14.30
N GLY A 9 5.90 -22.40 -13.58
CA GLY A 9 4.79 -22.88 -12.76
C GLY A 9 3.90 -21.72 -12.32
N ASN A 10 2.82 -21.50 -13.07
CA ASN A 10 1.61 -20.80 -12.67
C ASN A 10 1.63 -19.28 -12.48
N MET A 11 1.62 -18.52 -13.58
CA MET A 11 1.11 -17.13 -13.57
C MET A 11 -0.34 -17.04 -13.05
N ILE A 12 -1.16 -18.05 -13.25
CA ILE A 12 -2.52 -18.19 -12.71
C ILE A 12 -2.51 -18.12 -11.19
N ASN A 13 -1.56 -18.77 -10.51
CA ASN A 13 -1.47 -18.79 -9.03
C ASN A 13 -1.14 -17.41 -8.40
N VAL A 14 -0.42 -16.54 -9.08
CA VAL A 14 -0.06 -15.22 -8.53
C VAL A 14 -1.25 -14.26 -8.60
N ILE A 15 -1.96 -14.25 -9.73
CA ILE A 15 -3.16 -13.42 -9.91
C ILE A 15 -4.29 -13.90 -8.99
N GLU A 16 -4.47 -15.20 -8.84
CA GLU A 16 -5.45 -15.78 -7.92
C GLU A 16 -5.14 -15.46 -6.46
N LYS A 17 -3.88 -15.51 -6.05
CA LYS A 17 -3.44 -15.13 -4.69
C LYS A 17 -3.64 -13.64 -4.41
N GLU A 18 -3.29 -12.76 -5.34
CA GLU A 18 -3.51 -11.30 -5.20
C GLU A 18 -5.02 -10.99 -5.09
N SER A 19 -5.83 -11.63 -5.93
CA SER A 19 -7.29 -11.50 -5.89
C SER A 19 -7.88 -12.01 -4.57
N ALA A 20 -7.39 -13.13 -4.06
CA ALA A 20 -7.86 -13.69 -2.79
C ALA A 20 -7.52 -12.77 -1.60
N LYS A 21 -6.32 -12.17 -1.56
CA LYS A 21 -5.94 -11.19 -0.52
C LYS A 21 -6.83 -9.95 -0.58
N ILE A 22 -7.07 -9.41 -1.77
CA ILE A 22 -7.97 -8.26 -1.97
C ILE A 22 -9.36 -8.57 -1.48
N PHE A 23 -9.87 -9.76 -1.80
CA PHE A 23 -11.19 -10.20 -1.38
C PHE A 23 -11.30 -10.35 0.14
N GLU A 24 -10.28 -10.87 0.78
CA GLU A 24 -10.21 -10.99 2.23
C GLU A 24 -10.22 -9.61 2.90
N MET A 25 -9.48 -8.62 2.37
CA MET A 25 -9.50 -7.25 2.86
C MET A 25 -10.90 -6.64 2.76
N ILE A 26 -11.59 -6.81 1.62
CA ILE A 26 -12.96 -6.30 1.44
C ILE A 26 -13.91 -6.96 2.45
N LYS A 27 -13.80 -8.27 2.65
CA LYS A 27 -14.64 -9.01 3.59
C LYS A 27 -14.43 -8.58 5.04
N ASN A 28 -13.22 -8.19 5.41
CA ASN A 28 -12.89 -7.75 6.77
C ASN A 28 -13.35 -6.31 7.05
N GLY A 29 -13.75 -5.55 6.02
CA GLY A 29 -14.27 -4.20 6.14
C GLY A 29 -13.19 -3.13 6.30
N GLU A 30 -13.65 -1.89 6.48
CA GLU A 30 -12.79 -0.72 6.72
C GLU A 30 -12.05 -0.80 8.05
N ASN A 31 -10.85 -0.23 8.08
CA ASN A 31 -10.02 -0.12 9.29
C ASN A 31 -8.94 0.95 9.05
N ALA A 32 -7.98 1.07 9.97
CA ALA A 32 -6.88 2.04 9.84
C ALA A 32 -6.07 1.92 8.53
N TYR A 33 -6.10 0.77 7.87
CA TYR A 33 -5.32 0.45 6.67
C TYR A 33 -6.16 0.21 5.42
N VAL A 34 -7.48 0.11 5.54
CA VAL A 34 -8.40 -0.20 4.44
C VAL A 34 -9.51 0.82 4.41
N GLU A 35 -9.74 1.41 3.25
CA GLU A 35 -10.78 2.41 3.03
C GLU A 35 -11.61 2.09 1.79
N PHE A 36 -12.92 2.23 1.92
CA PHE A 36 -13.89 2.08 0.85
C PHE A 36 -14.42 3.45 0.41
N LYS A 37 -14.65 3.61 -0.87
CA LYS A 37 -15.28 4.81 -1.41
C LYS A 37 -16.25 4.44 -2.50
N GLU A 38 -17.50 4.83 -2.32
CA GLU A 38 -18.47 4.76 -3.40
C GLU A 38 -18.16 5.83 -4.46
N VAL A 39 -18.33 5.46 -5.72
CA VAL A 39 -18.13 6.37 -6.86
C VAL A 39 -19.36 6.37 -7.74
N SER A 40 -20.05 7.50 -7.77
CA SER A 40 -21.16 7.74 -8.66
C SER A 40 -20.74 8.59 -9.86
N GLY A 41 -20.55 7.95 -11.03
CA GLY A 41 -20.18 8.62 -12.27
C GLY A 41 -18.68 8.87 -12.42
N SER A 42 -18.29 10.00 -13.02
CA SER A 42 -16.91 10.33 -13.38
C SER A 42 -16.18 11.18 -12.34
N LYS A 43 -16.83 11.52 -11.23
CA LYS A 43 -16.26 12.37 -10.19
C LYS A 43 -15.70 11.52 -9.06
N LEU A 44 -14.48 11.86 -8.63
CA LEU A 44 -13.88 11.28 -7.43
C LEU A 44 -14.54 11.86 -6.18
N PRO A 45 -14.70 11.04 -5.11
CA PRO A 45 -15.16 11.53 -3.81
C PRO A 45 -14.27 12.68 -3.30
N SER A 46 -14.87 13.71 -2.73
CA SER A 46 -14.13 14.89 -2.23
C SER A 46 -13.13 14.55 -1.12
N SER A 47 -13.46 13.56 -0.30
CA SER A 47 -12.63 13.07 0.81
C SER A 47 -11.46 12.16 0.36
N LEU A 48 -11.44 11.70 -0.89
CA LEU A 48 -10.41 10.75 -1.36
C LEU A 48 -8.98 11.26 -1.13
N PHE A 49 -8.72 12.54 -1.39
CA PHE A 49 -7.39 13.13 -1.22
C PHE A 49 -7.05 13.41 0.24
N GLU A 50 -8.03 13.56 1.11
CA GLU A 50 -7.85 13.63 2.56
C GLU A 50 -7.39 12.27 3.08
N THR A 51 -8.04 11.19 2.65
CA THR A 51 -7.65 9.82 2.96
C THR A 51 -6.26 9.48 2.43
N ILE A 52 -5.96 9.80 1.16
CA ILE A 52 -4.61 9.59 0.59
C ILE A 52 -3.56 10.34 1.44
N CYS A 53 -3.82 11.61 1.77
CA CYS A 53 -2.92 12.42 2.58
C CYS A 53 -2.70 11.80 3.98
N ALA A 54 -3.77 11.38 4.64
CA ALA A 54 -3.72 10.77 5.96
C ALA A 54 -2.94 9.44 5.95
N MET A 55 -3.16 8.59 4.94
CA MET A 55 -2.43 7.34 4.75
C MET A 55 -0.94 7.57 4.48
N LEU A 56 -0.57 8.53 3.60
CA LEU A 56 0.82 8.93 3.36
C LEU A 56 1.51 9.37 4.65
N ASN A 57 0.78 10.08 5.51
CA ASN A 57 1.29 10.62 6.76
C ASN A 57 1.37 9.58 7.88
N ARG A 58 0.66 8.45 7.75
CA ARG A 58 0.58 7.41 8.80
C ARG A 58 1.34 6.15 8.38
N HIS A 59 0.68 5.09 8.02
CA HIS A 59 1.26 3.78 7.74
C HIS A 59 0.95 3.27 6.33
N GLY A 60 0.48 4.16 5.46
CA GLY A 60 -0.04 3.74 4.17
C GLY A 60 -1.41 3.06 4.30
N GLY A 61 -1.88 2.45 3.21
CA GLY A 61 -3.14 1.71 3.23
C GLY A 61 -3.69 1.38 1.86
N HIS A 62 -4.78 0.66 1.86
CA HIS A 62 -5.49 0.16 0.70
C HIS A 62 -6.76 0.97 0.47
N ILE A 63 -6.97 1.47 -0.73
CA ILE A 63 -8.17 2.22 -1.11
C ILE A 63 -8.89 1.48 -2.23
N PHE A 64 -10.19 1.26 -2.02
CA PHE A 64 -11.09 0.62 -2.95
C PHE A 64 -12.19 1.60 -3.38
N LEU A 65 -12.30 1.85 -4.69
CA LEU A 65 -13.37 2.66 -5.25
C LEU A 65 -14.42 1.77 -5.90
N GLY A 66 -15.68 1.99 -5.58
CA GLY A 66 -16.81 1.19 -6.01
C GLY A 66 -17.32 0.24 -4.93
N ILE A 67 -17.02 0.54 -3.66
CA ILE A 67 -17.57 -0.12 -2.49
C ILE A 67 -18.24 0.96 -1.64
N ASN A 68 -19.44 0.69 -1.12
CA ASN A 68 -20.16 1.61 -0.24
C ASN A 68 -19.73 1.46 1.22
N ASP A 69 -20.24 2.32 2.10
CA ASP A 69 -19.92 2.34 3.53
C ASP A 69 -20.39 1.08 4.27
N ASP A 70 -21.36 0.33 3.70
CA ASP A 70 -21.82 -0.96 4.24
C ASP A 70 -20.92 -2.14 3.82
N GLY A 71 -19.86 -1.87 3.06
CA GLY A 71 -18.94 -2.89 2.51
C GLY A 71 -19.50 -3.64 1.30
N GLU A 72 -20.61 -3.18 0.72
CA GLU A 72 -21.17 -3.80 -0.46
C GLU A 72 -20.43 -3.32 -1.72
N ILE A 73 -20.04 -4.25 -2.56
CA ILE A 73 -19.43 -3.94 -3.85
C ILE A 73 -20.51 -3.45 -4.81
N VAL A 74 -20.58 -2.14 -5.00
CA VAL A 74 -21.48 -1.50 -5.98
C VAL A 74 -20.86 -1.44 -7.38
N GLY A 75 -19.53 -1.39 -7.44
CA GLY A 75 -18.74 -1.33 -8.67
C GLY A 75 -18.65 0.07 -9.27
N VAL A 76 -17.68 0.23 -10.17
CA VAL A 76 -17.50 1.42 -11.00
C VAL A 76 -18.01 1.15 -12.39
N ARG A 77 -18.77 2.08 -12.98
CA ARG A 77 -19.25 1.93 -14.36
C ARG A 77 -18.08 1.92 -15.34
N LYS A 78 -18.08 0.96 -16.27
CA LYS A 78 -17.02 0.75 -17.27
C LYS A 78 -16.62 2.01 -18.04
N GLU A 79 -17.61 2.83 -18.39
CA GLU A 79 -17.42 4.09 -19.13
C GLU A 79 -16.59 5.13 -18.39
N TYR A 80 -16.54 5.08 -17.03
CA TYR A 80 -15.82 6.05 -16.20
C TYR A 80 -14.45 5.58 -15.73
N ILE A 81 -14.13 4.29 -15.86
CA ILE A 81 -12.88 3.70 -15.33
C ILE A 81 -11.65 4.47 -15.80
N ASN A 82 -11.48 4.65 -17.10
CA ASN A 82 -10.32 5.34 -17.66
C ASN A 82 -10.25 6.81 -17.20
N THR A 83 -11.39 7.48 -17.08
CA THR A 83 -11.45 8.86 -16.61
C THR A 83 -11.07 8.97 -15.14
N LEU A 84 -11.58 8.09 -14.29
CA LEU A 84 -11.26 8.05 -12.87
C LEU A 84 -9.77 7.74 -12.64
N LYS A 85 -9.23 6.73 -13.31
CA LYS A 85 -7.78 6.39 -13.24
C LYS A 85 -6.91 7.58 -13.63
N LYS A 86 -7.21 8.22 -14.76
CA LYS A 86 -6.48 9.43 -15.18
C LYS A 86 -6.59 10.57 -14.18
N ASN A 87 -7.79 10.80 -13.62
CA ASN A 87 -8.01 11.85 -12.64
C ASN A 87 -7.22 11.60 -11.36
N ILE A 88 -7.21 10.37 -10.83
CA ILE A 88 -6.42 10.01 -9.63
C ILE A 88 -4.95 10.32 -9.88
N VAL A 89 -4.37 9.77 -10.95
CA VAL A 89 -2.95 9.95 -11.26
C VAL A 89 -2.61 11.43 -11.51
N SER A 90 -3.43 12.14 -12.28
CA SER A 90 -3.20 13.56 -12.60
C SER A 90 -3.26 14.44 -11.34
N LEU A 91 -4.22 14.18 -10.45
CA LEU A 91 -4.37 14.96 -9.22
C LEU A 91 -3.31 14.64 -8.18
N CYS A 92 -2.81 13.41 -8.13
CA CYS A 92 -1.67 13.03 -7.29
C CYS A 92 -0.35 13.68 -7.76
N ASN A 93 -0.23 13.97 -9.06
CA ASN A 93 0.88 14.71 -9.65
C ASN A 93 0.72 16.23 -9.57
N ASN A 94 -0.40 16.73 -9.08
CA ASN A 94 -0.67 18.17 -8.93
C ASN A 94 -0.29 18.62 -7.51
N HIS A 95 0.73 19.45 -7.40
CA HIS A 95 1.25 19.98 -6.13
C HIS A 95 0.23 20.84 -5.33
N GLU A 96 -0.81 21.38 -5.97
CA GLU A 96 -1.90 22.06 -5.27
C GLU A 96 -2.85 21.07 -4.59
N LYS A 97 -2.93 19.84 -5.11
CA LYS A 97 -3.80 18.79 -4.58
C LYS A 97 -3.11 17.90 -3.56
N ILE A 98 -1.91 17.45 -3.86
CA ILE A 98 -1.07 16.67 -2.94
C ILE A 98 0.34 17.25 -2.97
N PHE A 99 0.87 17.63 -1.82
CA PHE A 99 2.24 18.14 -1.69
C PHE A 99 2.96 17.51 -0.50
N PRO A 100 4.16 16.95 -0.70
CA PRO A 100 4.79 16.63 -1.99
C PRO A 100 3.93 15.73 -2.89
N THR A 101 4.15 15.80 -4.20
CA THR A 101 3.43 14.96 -5.17
C THR A 101 3.84 13.50 -5.05
N ILE A 102 2.95 12.59 -5.43
CA ILE A 102 3.17 11.16 -5.33
C ILE A 102 2.81 10.46 -6.64
N HIS A 103 3.32 9.25 -6.79
CA HIS A 103 2.93 8.37 -7.88
C HIS A 103 2.08 7.21 -7.33
N LEU A 104 0.91 6.99 -7.95
CA LEU A 104 0.01 5.88 -7.61
C LEU A 104 -0.25 5.03 -8.84
N ASP A 105 -0.31 3.71 -8.65
CA ASP A 105 -0.73 2.75 -9.66
C ASP A 105 -2.13 2.24 -9.33
N VAL A 106 -3.10 2.56 -10.22
CA VAL A 106 -4.50 2.21 -10.03
C VAL A 106 -4.82 0.94 -10.83
N LYS A 107 -5.11 -0.14 -10.12
CA LYS A 107 -5.47 -1.45 -10.67
C LYS A 107 -6.98 -1.61 -10.77
N GLU A 108 -7.42 -2.47 -11.68
CA GLU A 108 -8.81 -2.91 -11.82
C GLU A 108 -8.94 -4.31 -11.23
N PHE A 109 -9.92 -4.46 -10.36
CA PHE A 109 -10.28 -5.73 -9.77
C PHE A 109 -11.70 -6.09 -10.19
N ASN A 110 -11.86 -7.25 -10.83
CA ASN A 110 -13.16 -7.75 -11.27
C ASN A 110 -13.76 -8.64 -10.18
N TYR A 111 -14.98 -8.33 -9.80
CA TYR A 111 -15.78 -9.12 -8.89
C TYR A 111 -17.15 -9.37 -9.52
N GLU A 112 -17.40 -10.61 -9.94
CA GLU A 112 -18.57 -10.97 -10.74
C GLU A 112 -18.70 -10.03 -11.96
N ASP A 113 -19.84 -9.34 -12.08
CA ASP A 113 -20.11 -8.37 -13.15
C ASP A 113 -19.65 -6.94 -12.82
N LYS A 114 -19.05 -6.72 -11.64
CA LYS A 114 -18.67 -5.41 -11.12
C LYS A 114 -17.15 -5.21 -11.19
N ILE A 115 -16.74 -3.96 -11.37
CA ILE A 115 -15.33 -3.58 -11.38
C ILE A 115 -15.08 -2.63 -10.21
N VAL A 116 -14.07 -2.93 -9.43
CA VAL A 116 -13.57 -2.10 -8.34
C VAL A 116 -12.19 -1.55 -8.75
N LEU A 117 -11.96 -0.26 -8.54
CA LEU A 117 -10.63 0.30 -8.69
C LEU A 117 -9.91 0.21 -7.35
N TYR A 118 -8.70 -0.30 -7.39
CA TYR A 118 -7.87 -0.52 -6.22
C TYR A 118 -6.51 0.13 -6.40
N PHE A 119 -5.99 0.73 -5.33
CA PHE A 119 -4.61 1.18 -5.25
C PHE A 119 -4.11 1.17 -3.82
N TYR A 120 -2.80 0.99 -3.69
CA TYR A 120 -2.10 1.05 -2.42
C TYR A 120 -1.38 2.38 -2.26
N VAL A 121 -1.57 3.01 -1.12
CA VAL A 121 -0.87 4.24 -0.71
C VAL A 121 0.26 3.83 0.23
N TYR A 122 1.50 4.06 -0.18
CA TYR A 122 2.66 3.75 0.67
C TYR A 122 2.81 4.82 1.76
N GLU A 123 3.31 4.43 2.93
CA GLU A 123 3.78 5.41 3.92
C GLU A 123 4.91 6.22 3.29
N SER A 124 4.81 7.54 3.37
CA SER A 124 5.83 8.45 2.86
C SER A 124 6.84 8.81 3.94
N SER A 125 8.07 9.08 3.54
CA SER A 125 9.10 9.70 4.41
C SER A 125 8.84 11.19 4.66
N ASP A 126 7.99 11.81 3.85
CA ASP A 126 7.63 13.21 3.95
C ASP A 126 6.28 13.41 4.63
N VAL A 127 6.06 14.61 5.19
CA VAL A 127 4.74 15.04 5.66
C VAL A 127 3.98 15.67 4.50
N HIS A 128 2.88 15.02 4.13
CA HIS A 128 2.02 15.45 3.03
C HIS A 128 0.87 16.35 3.49
N ARG A 129 0.42 17.18 2.56
CA ARG A 129 -0.77 18.01 2.70
C ARG A 129 -1.63 17.96 1.45
N THR A 130 -2.93 18.09 1.61
CA THR A 130 -3.89 18.23 0.52
C THR A 130 -4.70 19.52 0.66
N ASN A 131 -4.82 20.30 -0.43
CA ASN A 131 -5.47 21.62 -0.41
C ASN A 131 -4.97 22.50 0.76
N GLY A 132 -3.68 22.46 1.08
CA GLY A 132 -3.04 23.20 2.17
C GLY A 132 -3.28 22.66 3.57
N LYS A 133 -4.02 21.55 3.74
CA LYS A 133 -4.32 20.93 5.03
C LYS A 133 -3.54 19.65 5.21
N ILE A 134 -3.14 19.36 6.45
CA ILE A 134 -2.46 18.13 6.85
C ILE A 134 -3.48 17.23 7.55
N PHE A 135 -3.56 15.98 7.09
CA PHE A 135 -4.41 14.96 7.68
C PHE A 135 -3.58 13.84 8.29
N ASP A 136 -4.04 13.31 9.40
CA ASP A 136 -3.55 12.07 10.00
C ASP A 136 -4.73 11.09 10.12
N ARG A 137 -4.46 9.84 10.48
CA ARG A 137 -5.45 8.76 10.55
C ARG A 137 -5.32 7.98 11.84
N ASN A 138 -6.47 7.57 12.37
CA ASN A 138 -6.57 6.59 13.44
C ASN A 138 -7.67 5.56 13.11
N GLU A 139 -8.09 4.79 14.10
CA GLU A 139 -9.15 3.78 13.93
C GLU A 139 -10.53 4.37 13.62
N ASP A 140 -10.76 5.65 14.01
CA ASP A 140 -12.02 6.36 13.72
C ASP A 140 -12.03 7.04 12.34
N GLY A 141 -10.92 7.00 11.59
CA GLY A 141 -10.78 7.58 10.26
C GLY A 141 -9.80 8.74 10.14
N ASP A 142 -10.01 9.58 9.13
CA ASP A 142 -9.13 10.70 8.80
C ASP A 142 -9.51 11.96 9.56
N PHE A 143 -8.52 12.66 10.11
CA PHE A 143 -8.75 13.91 10.83
C PHE A 143 -7.70 14.99 10.51
N ASN A 144 -8.16 16.24 10.50
CA ASN A 144 -7.34 17.38 10.17
C ASN A 144 -6.47 17.81 11.36
N VAL A 145 -5.17 17.83 11.17
CA VAL A 145 -4.18 18.22 12.19
C VAL A 145 -3.50 19.56 11.89
N THR A 146 -3.90 20.26 10.85
CA THR A 146 -3.23 21.50 10.37
C THR A 146 -3.01 22.53 11.46
N GLY A 147 -3.94 22.70 12.40
CA GLY A 147 -3.81 23.63 13.53
C GLY A 147 -3.10 23.05 14.75
N ASN A 148 -2.71 21.77 14.74
CA ASN A 148 -2.09 21.10 15.87
C ASN A 148 -0.58 20.93 15.68
N THR A 149 0.18 21.97 16.08
CA THR A 149 1.65 22.00 15.92
C THR A 149 2.36 20.87 16.66
N ALA A 150 1.84 20.39 17.79
CA ALA A 150 2.43 19.28 18.54
C ALA A 150 2.30 17.97 17.75
N MET A 151 1.13 17.67 17.19
CA MET A 151 0.93 16.47 16.35
C MET A 151 1.77 16.52 15.08
N ILE A 152 1.85 17.69 14.43
CA ILE A 152 2.69 17.89 13.25
C ILE A 152 4.16 17.66 13.57
N SER A 153 4.65 18.20 14.70
CA SER A 153 6.03 17.98 15.13
C SER A 153 6.33 16.49 15.40
N GLN A 154 5.42 15.79 16.06
CA GLN A 154 5.53 14.33 16.27
C GLN A 154 5.53 13.57 14.93
N MET A 155 4.73 14.00 13.96
CA MET A 155 4.69 13.41 12.62
C MET A 155 6.04 13.57 11.91
N TYR A 156 6.65 14.75 11.94
CA TYR A 156 8.00 14.96 11.39
C TYR A 156 9.04 14.09 12.08
N ILE A 157 9.05 14.03 13.43
CA ILE A 157 9.98 13.19 14.20
C ILE A 157 9.81 11.72 13.80
N ARG A 158 8.59 11.21 13.73
CA ARG A 158 8.32 9.84 13.32
C ARG A 158 8.91 9.54 11.94
N LYS A 159 8.69 10.44 10.97
CA LYS A 159 9.16 10.25 9.60
C LYS A 159 10.68 10.36 9.45
N THR A 160 11.35 11.21 10.21
CA THR A 160 12.82 11.28 10.20
C THR A 160 13.49 10.06 10.83
N ASN A 161 12.78 9.35 11.71
CA ASN A 161 13.29 8.16 12.38
C ASN A 161 12.89 6.84 11.68
N THR A 162 12.12 6.93 10.59
CA THR A 162 11.67 5.75 9.86
C THR A 162 12.72 5.39 8.81
N TYR A 163 13.63 4.50 9.17
CA TYR A 163 14.47 3.81 8.19
C TYR A 163 13.63 2.71 7.53
N ILE A 164 13.78 2.53 6.21
CA ILE A 164 13.07 1.47 5.46
C ILE A 164 13.33 0.10 6.09
N GLU A 165 14.52 -0.12 6.63
CA GLU A 165 14.92 -1.35 7.32
C GLU A 165 14.12 -1.61 8.61
N ASN A 166 13.49 -0.59 9.17
CA ASN A 166 12.69 -0.70 10.39
C ASN A 166 11.18 -0.67 10.11
N GLN A 167 10.76 -0.57 8.85
CA GLN A 167 9.35 -0.63 8.51
C GLN A 167 8.84 -2.07 8.56
N VAL A 168 7.80 -2.28 9.36
CA VAL A 168 7.01 -3.52 9.31
C VAL A 168 5.95 -3.34 8.23
N PHE A 169 5.95 -4.20 7.24
CA PHE A 169 4.93 -4.24 6.19
C PHE A 169 3.88 -5.29 6.57
N PRO A 170 2.78 -4.90 7.24
CA PRO A 170 1.84 -5.85 7.84
C PRO A 170 1.13 -6.76 6.83
N PHE A 171 1.17 -6.39 5.54
CA PHE A 171 0.54 -7.15 4.47
C PHE A 171 1.53 -8.03 3.68
N VAL A 172 2.84 -7.93 3.96
CA VAL A 172 3.86 -8.78 3.34
C VAL A 172 3.93 -10.09 4.10
N THR A 173 3.78 -11.16 3.36
CA THR A 173 3.93 -12.53 3.87
C THR A 173 5.25 -13.11 3.37
N PHE A 174 5.65 -14.24 3.94
CA PHE A 174 6.82 -14.98 3.50
C PHE A 174 6.80 -15.34 2.00
N ASP A 175 5.61 -15.62 1.46
CA ASP A 175 5.41 -15.96 0.05
C ASP A 175 5.67 -14.77 -0.90
N ASP A 176 5.67 -13.55 -0.38
CA ASP A 176 5.96 -12.34 -1.15
C ASP A 176 7.47 -12.08 -1.27
N LEU A 177 8.29 -12.80 -0.48
CA LEU A 177 9.73 -12.65 -0.49
C LEU A 177 10.38 -13.43 -1.63
N ARG A 178 11.41 -12.83 -2.21
CA ARG A 178 12.28 -13.47 -3.21
C ARG A 178 13.25 -14.45 -2.52
N SER A 179 12.80 -15.69 -2.33
CA SER A 179 13.61 -16.76 -1.69
C SER A 179 14.94 -17.01 -2.40
N ASP A 180 14.98 -16.82 -3.73
CA ASP A 180 16.21 -16.91 -4.52
C ASP A 180 17.25 -15.84 -4.16
N LEU A 181 16.81 -14.61 -3.81
CA LEU A 181 17.71 -13.55 -3.37
C LEU A 181 18.26 -13.83 -1.96
N ILE A 182 17.43 -14.40 -1.08
CA ILE A 182 17.86 -14.77 0.27
C ILE A 182 18.92 -15.86 0.19
N GLU A 183 18.71 -16.89 -0.65
CA GLU A 183 19.70 -17.94 -0.83
C GLU A 183 20.99 -17.43 -1.48
N ARG A 184 20.90 -16.51 -2.45
CA ARG A 184 22.09 -15.85 -3.01
C ARG A 184 22.85 -15.05 -1.95
N ALA A 185 22.16 -14.31 -1.08
CA ALA A 185 22.78 -13.57 0.01
C ALA A 185 23.51 -14.54 0.97
N ARG A 186 22.90 -15.68 1.29
CA ARG A 186 23.52 -16.75 2.08
C ARG A 186 24.82 -17.23 1.45
N ILE A 187 24.77 -17.62 0.18
CA ILE A 187 25.94 -18.10 -0.56
C ILE A 187 27.05 -17.06 -0.55
N MET A 188 26.71 -15.80 -0.80
CA MET A 188 27.71 -14.72 -0.80
C MET A 188 28.32 -14.52 0.59
N ALA A 189 27.53 -14.58 1.66
CA ALA A 189 28.02 -14.43 3.02
C ALA A 189 28.98 -15.57 3.42
N VAL A 190 28.61 -16.83 3.09
CA VAL A 190 29.43 -18.02 3.37
C VAL A 190 30.71 -18.03 2.52
N ASN A 191 30.65 -17.58 1.25
CA ASN A 191 31.83 -17.47 0.40
C ASN A 191 32.82 -16.39 0.89
N ARG A 192 32.29 -15.32 1.49
CA ARG A 192 33.13 -14.25 2.05
C ARG A 192 33.75 -14.64 3.39
N GLN A 193 33.05 -15.45 4.17
CA GLN A 193 33.49 -15.95 5.47
C GLN A 193 33.04 -17.41 5.65
N SER A 194 33.99 -18.35 5.57
CA SER A 194 33.71 -19.80 5.50
C SER A 194 33.07 -20.38 6.77
N ASP A 195 33.18 -19.71 7.90
CA ASP A 195 32.58 -20.05 9.20
C ASP A 195 31.34 -19.19 9.51
N HIS A 196 30.79 -18.48 8.50
CA HIS A 196 29.63 -17.62 8.67
C HIS A 196 28.46 -18.39 9.31
N PRO A 197 27.75 -17.81 10.31
CA PRO A 197 26.63 -18.48 11.02
C PRO A 197 25.55 -19.04 10.09
N TRP A 198 25.39 -18.43 8.92
CA TRP A 198 24.38 -18.86 7.94
C TRP A 198 24.75 -20.16 7.18
N LYS A 199 25.95 -20.67 7.33
CA LYS A 199 26.40 -21.89 6.66
C LYS A 199 25.50 -23.10 6.94
N ASN A 200 25.11 -23.25 8.22
CA ASN A 200 24.34 -24.39 8.69
C ASN A 200 22.84 -24.05 8.91
N MET A 201 22.40 -22.88 8.49
CA MET A 201 20.99 -22.52 8.55
C MET A 201 20.25 -23.08 7.34
N THR A 202 19.29 -23.95 7.59
CA THR A 202 18.40 -24.53 6.57
C THR A 202 17.02 -23.91 6.58
N ASP A 203 16.68 -23.18 7.62
CA ASP A 203 15.37 -22.56 7.82
C ASP A 203 15.47 -21.06 7.59
N ILE A 204 14.79 -20.60 6.55
CA ILE A 204 14.80 -19.21 6.09
C ILE A 204 14.26 -18.23 7.16
N TRP A 205 13.33 -18.69 8.04
CA TRP A 205 12.85 -17.93 9.18
C TRP A 205 13.96 -17.55 10.17
N LYS A 206 14.96 -18.41 10.33
CA LYS A 206 16.11 -18.13 11.19
C LYS A 206 16.97 -17.02 10.62
N TYR A 207 17.10 -16.92 9.27
CA TYR A 207 17.82 -15.80 8.64
C TYR A 207 17.12 -14.47 8.91
N LEU A 208 15.81 -14.43 8.70
CA LEU A 208 15.03 -13.20 8.84
C LEU A 208 15.03 -12.72 10.31
N LYS A 209 14.92 -13.63 11.28
CA LYS A 209 15.04 -13.29 12.71
C LYS A 209 16.41 -12.73 13.08
N VAL A 210 17.49 -13.27 12.52
CA VAL A 210 18.86 -12.77 12.76
C VAL A 210 19.04 -11.38 12.18
N LEU A 211 18.39 -11.08 11.05
CA LEU A 211 18.38 -9.75 10.42
C LEU A 211 17.45 -8.75 11.12
N ARG A 212 16.69 -9.15 12.15
CA ARG A 212 15.70 -8.31 12.88
C ARG A 212 14.59 -7.74 11.99
N TYR A 213 14.24 -8.43 10.89
CA TYR A 213 13.19 -8.01 9.97
C TYR A 213 11.82 -8.63 10.29
N ILE A 214 11.70 -9.35 11.41
CA ILE A 214 10.44 -9.94 11.90
C ILE A 214 10.39 -9.79 13.42
#